data_6efb80a2542fc87f4d856b8171f55ba1
#
_entry.id   6efb80a2542fc87f4d856b8171f55ba1
#
_cell.length_a   1.000
_cell.length_b   1.000
_cell.length_c   1.000
_cell.angle_alpha   90.00
_cell.angle_beta   90.00
_cell.angle_gamma   90.00
#
_symmetry.space_group_name_H-M   'P 1'
#
loop_
_entity.id
_entity.type
_entity.pdbx_description
1 polymer ?
#
loop_
_entity_poly.entity_id
_entity_poly.type
_entity_poly.pdbx_seq_one_letter_code
_entity_poly.pdbx_strand_id
1 'polypeptide(L)'
;RFLADYDVIVVGAGNAALAAAVSARESGANKVLVLEKADQANRGGNTHFSGGILRFAFDDPQDIAPLLPNVDSDYLNFFEGVQPYTPADFKGDLMRVTRGRADPELSDYVIANSKDVVFWAHDHANISMEPAHTIAGVEKNGVIYWPKGAIVRTEHEGVGLTAGWFKCAE
;
A
#
# COMPACT_ATOMS: atom_id res chain seq x y z
N ARG A 1 36.85 -5.68 17.92
CA ARG A 1 35.42 -6.06 17.94
C ARG A 1 34.65 -4.78 17.81
N PHE A 2 34.20 -4.46 16.61
CA PHE A 2 33.32 -3.31 16.40
C PHE A 2 31.90 -3.77 16.79
N LEU A 3 31.45 -3.32 17.94
CA LEU A 3 30.01 -3.39 18.30
C LEU A 3 29.38 -2.12 17.71
N ALA A 4 28.60 -2.27 16.66
CA ALA A 4 27.74 -1.19 16.21
C ALA A 4 26.45 -1.29 17.01
N ASP A 5 26.11 -0.23 17.72
CA ASP A 5 24.83 -0.14 18.44
C ASP A 5 23.77 0.43 17.49
N TYR A 6 22.64 -0.25 17.40
CA TYR A 6 21.46 0.19 16.67
C TYR A 6 20.27 0.30 17.61
N ASP A 7 19.43 1.31 17.42
CA ASP A 7 18.20 1.48 18.18
C ASP A 7 17.14 0.47 17.71
N VAL A 8 17.11 0.21 16.38
CA VAL A 8 16.17 -0.74 15.76
C VAL A 8 16.89 -1.55 14.69
N ILE A 9 16.64 -2.85 14.67
CA ILE A 9 17.08 -3.76 13.62
C ILE A 9 15.84 -4.38 12.97
N VAL A 10 15.67 -4.17 11.67
CA VAL A 10 14.60 -4.71 10.86
C VAL A 10 15.14 -5.84 9.99
N VAL A 11 14.52 -7.00 10.02
CA VAL A 11 14.94 -8.18 9.26
C VAL A 11 14.02 -8.38 8.07
N GLY A 12 14.59 -8.28 6.87
CA GLY A 12 13.90 -8.26 5.57
C GLY A 12 13.80 -6.85 4.99
N ALA A 13 13.51 -6.74 3.68
CA ALA A 13 13.33 -5.48 2.98
C ALA A 13 12.11 -5.51 2.03
N GLY A 14 11.04 -6.18 2.41
CA GLY A 14 9.72 -6.05 1.77
C GLY A 14 8.95 -4.85 2.31
N ASN A 15 7.73 -4.64 1.82
CA ASN A 15 6.86 -3.49 2.18
C ASN A 15 6.76 -3.26 3.69
N ALA A 16 6.42 -4.30 4.46
CA ALA A 16 6.25 -4.20 5.90
C ALA A 16 7.55 -3.81 6.63
N ALA A 17 8.69 -4.37 6.20
CA ALA A 17 9.98 -4.12 6.80
C ALA A 17 10.46 -2.70 6.53
N LEU A 18 10.35 -2.22 5.28
CA LEU A 18 10.76 -0.88 4.90
C LEU A 18 9.85 0.19 5.54
N ALA A 19 8.54 -0.05 5.59
CA ALA A 19 7.62 0.81 6.33
C ALA A 19 7.97 0.88 7.82
N ALA A 20 8.31 -0.25 8.46
CA ALA A 20 8.74 -0.27 9.85
C ALA A 20 10.05 0.50 10.07
N ALA A 21 11.02 0.39 9.16
CA ALA A 21 12.28 1.10 9.25
C ALA A 21 12.10 2.62 9.13
N VAL A 22 11.31 3.07 8.14
CA VAL A 22 11.00 4.49 7.93
C VAL A 22 10.24 5.05 9.14
N SER A 23 9.19 4.37 9.59
CA SER A 23 8.41 4.76 10.75
C SER A 23 9.25 4.83 12.05
N ALA A 24 10.18 3.90 12.23
CA ALA A 24 11.11 3.95 13.38
C ALA A 24 11.97 5.21 13.33
N ARG A 25 12.49 5.59 12.16
CA ARG A 25 13.25 6.84 11.98
C ARG A 25 12.42 8.06 12.29
N GLU A 26 11.22 8.14 11.76
CA GLU A 26 10.28 9.25 12.01
C GLU A 26 9.88 9.35 13.48
N SER A 27 9.81 8.21 14.16
CA SER A 27 9.52 8.13 15.61
C SER A 27 10.73 8.43 16.51
N GLY A 28 11.87 8.82 15.94
CA GLY A 28 13.03 9.30 16.69
C GLY A 28 14.16 8.28 16.88
N ALA A 29 14.10 7.08 16.30
CA ALA A 29 15.23 6.18 16.31
C ALA A 29 16.41 6.78 15.53
N ASN A 30 17.61 6.90 16.14
CA ASN A 30 18.76 7.52 15.49
C ASN A 30 19.50 6.57 14.55
N LYS A 31 19.52 5.28 14.88
CA LYS A 31 20.23 4.26 14.12
C LYS A 31 19.30 3.09 13.83
N VAL A 32 18.82 3.01 12.61
CA VAL A 32 18.01 1.88 12.14
C VAL A 32 18.83 1.06 11.14
N LEU A 33 18.89 -0.25 11.32
CA LEU A 33 19.54 -1.18 10.42
C LEU A 33 18.48 -2.07 9.76
N VAL A 34 18.50 -2.14 8.43
CA VAL A 34 17.73 -3.12 7.67
C VAL A 34 18.65 -4.22 7.17
N LEU A 35 18.30 -5.46 7.47
CA LEU A 35 19.03 -6.65 7.03
C LEU A 35 18.21 -7.39 5.97
N GLU A 36 18.75 -7.49 4.76
CA GLU A 36 18.13 -8.24 3.66
C GLU A 36 19.07 -9.35 3.20
N LYS A 37 18.51 -10.55 2.98
CA LYS A 37 19.30 -11.72 2.56
C LYS A 37 19.60 -11.74 1.06
N ALA A 38 18.74 -11.09 0.26
CA ALA A 38 18.92 -11.01 -1.17
C ALA A 38 19.92 -9.91 -1.53
N ASP A 39 20.58 -10.06 -2.66
CA ASP A 39 21.40 -9.01 -3.24
C ASP A 39 20.55 -7.84 -3.74
N GLN A 40 21.19 -6.76 -4.12
CA GLN A 40 20.52 -5.53 -4.54
C GLN A 40 19.58 -5.73 -5.74
N ALA A 41 19.87 -6.66 -6.63
CA ALA A 41 19.08 -6.92 -7.82
C ALA A 41 17.79 -7.69 -7.52
N ASN A 42 17.76 -8.45 -6.40
CA ASN A 42 16.69 -9.35 -6.03
C ASN A 42 15.98 -8.96 -4.72
N ARG A 43 16.36 -7.81 -4.12
CA ARG A 43 15.77 -7.32 -2.87
C ARG A 43 14.32 -6.90 -3.05
N GLY A 44 13.55 -6.81 -1.95
CA GLY A 44 12.16 -6.36 -1.94
C GLY A 44 11.13 -7.47 -1.71
N GLY A 45 11.57 -8.73 -1.71
CA GLY A 45 10.75 -9.90 -1.40
C GLY A 45 9.51 -10.00 -2.29
N ASN A 46 8.43 -10.56 -1.76
CA ASN A 46 7.16 -10.72 -2.51
C ASN A 46 6.55 -9.38 -2.94
N THR A 47 6.88 -8.28 -2.27
CA THR A 47 6.39 -6.94 -2.63
C THR A 47 6.84 -6.55 -4.03
N HIS A 48 8.10 -6.80 -4.38
CA HIS A 48 8.67 -6.50 -5.68
C HIS A 48 7.93 -7.21 -6.84
N PHE A 49 7.44 -8.41 -6.61
CA PHE A 49 6.74 -9.25 -7.60
C PHE A 49 5.21 -9.12 -7.53
N SER A 50 4.67 -8.23 -6.69
CA SER A 50 3.23 -8.01 -6.57
C SER A 50 2.71 -7.09 -7.66
N GLY A 51 1.38 -7.10 -7.88
CA GLY A 51 0.70 -6.13 -8.75
C GLY A 51 0.59 -4.72 -8.16
N GLY A 52 1.15 -4.47 -6.99
CA GLY A 52 1.16 -3.15 -6.34
C GLY A 52 -0.21 -2.63 -5.89
N ILE A 53 -1.26 -3.46 -5.89
CA ILE A 53 -2.60 -3.05 -5.46
C ILE A 53 -2.61 -2.84 -3.96
N LEU A 54 -3.05 -1.66 -3.53
CA LEU A 54 -3.23 -1.28 -2.14
C LEU A 54 -4.71 -1.25 -1.81
N ARG A 55 -5.10 -2.01 -0.79
CA ARG A 55 -6.48 -2.10 -0.32
C ARG A 55 -6.61 -1.37 1.01
N PHE A 56 -7.52 -0.40 1.07
CA PHE A 56 -7.81 0.36 2.27
C PHE A 56 -9.29 0.75 2.31
N ALA A 57 -9.80 1.03 3.50
CA ALA A 57 -11.19 1.45 3.68
C ALA A 57 -11.34 2.94 3.42
N PHE A 58 -12.46 3.32 2.77
CA PHE A 58 -12.89 4.71 2.56
C PHE A 58 -14.41 4.76 2.43
N ASP A 59 -15.01 5.85 2.87
CA ASP A 59 -16.46 6.04 2.85
C ASP A 59 -16.92 6.85 1.63
N ASP A 60 -16.11 7.82 1.18
CA ASP A 60 -16.39 8.62 -0.02
C ASP A 60 -15.37 8.30 -1.11
N PRO A 61 -15.80 7.97 -2.36
CA PRO A 61 -14.91 7.85 -3.50
C PRO A 61 -13.94 9.04 -3.69
N GLN A 62 -14.36 10.25 -3.34
CA GLN A 62 -13.51 11.43 -3.42
C GLN A 62 -12.34 11.41 -2.42
N ASP A 63 -12.41 10.60 -1.39
CA ASP A 63 -11.30 10.42 -0.44
C ASP A 63 -10.00 9.93 -1.11
N ILE A 64 -10.11 9.21 -2.23
CA ILE A 64 -8.93 8.69 -2.96
C ILE A 64 -8.37 9.66 -3.99
N ALA A 65 -9.05 10.78 -4.26
CA ALA A 65 -8.60 11.76 -5.26
C ALA A 65 -7.17 12.28 -5.06
N PRO A 66 -6.71 12.55 -3.83
CA PRO A 66 -5.33 13.01 -3.61
C PRO A 66 -4.25 12.01 -4.03
N LEU A 67 -4.59 10.70 -4.06
CA LEU A 67 -3.66 9.65 -4.53
C LEU A 67 -3.56 9.60 -6.06
N LEU A 68 -4.52 10.20 -6.78
CA LEU A 68 -4.70 10.10 -8.22
C LEU A 68 -4.84 11.50 -8.86
N PRO A 69 -3.81 12.36 -8.79
CA PRO A 69 -3.93 13.77 -9.15
C PRO A 69 -4.32 14.04 -10.61
N ASN A 70 -4.10 13.10 -11.52
CA ASN A 70 -4.39 13.25 -12.95
C ASN A 70 -5.55 12.38 -13.43
N VAL A 71 -6.31 11.76 -12.50
CA VAL A 71 -7.31 10.76 -12.88
C VAL A 71 -8.42 11.31 -13.78
N ASP A 72 -8.86 12.55 -13.57
CA ASP A 72 -9.93 13.17 -14.37
C ASP A 72 -9.50 13.51 -15.80
N SER A 73 -8.20 13.71 -16.06
CA SER A 73 -7.67 13.90 -17.41
C SER A 73 -7.53 12.60 -18.18
N ASP A 74 -7.19 11.51 -17.48
CA ASP A 74 -6.84 10.23 -18.08
C ASP A 74 -8.04 9.26 -18.13
N TYR A 75 -8.99 9.41 -17.19
CA TYR A 75 -10.15 8.53 -17.02
C TYR A 75 -11.42 9.36 -16.78
N LEU A 76 -12.09 9.75 -17.86
CA LEU A 76 -13.36 10.49 -17.77
C LEU A 76 -14.37 9.73 -16.90
N ASN A 77 -15.02 10.45 -15.98
CA ASN A 77 -16.02 9.90 -15.06
C ASN A 77 -15.47 8.78 -14.13
N PHE A 78 -14.19 8.83 -13.78
CA PHE A 78 -13.56 7.84 -12.92
C PHE A 78 -14.38 7.57 -11.64
N PHE A 79 -14.73 8.63 -10.92
CA PHE A 79 -15.43 8.51 -9.64
C PHE A 79 -16.87 8.00 -9.74
N GLU A 80 -17.51 8.07 -10.92
CA GLU A 80 -18.85 7.50 -11.12
C GLU A 80 -18.87 5.97 -10.99
N GLY A 81 -17.77 5.33 -11.35
CA GLY A 81 -17.63 3.86 -11.28
C GLY A 81 -17.07 3.33 -9.96
N VAL A 82 -16.62 4.22 -9.08
CA VAL A 82 -16.03 3.86 -7.78
C VAL A 82 -17.11 3.75 -6.72
N GLN A 83 -17.14 2.66 -5.97
CA GLN A 83 -18.02 2.48 -4.83
C GLN A 83 -17.27 2.62 -3.52
N PRO A 84 -17.89 3.13 -2.45
CA PRO A 84 -17.32 3.10 -1.11
C PRO A 84 -16.86 1.68 -0.74
N TYR A 85 -15.74 1.61 -0.05
CA TYR A 85 -15.24 0.37 0.54
C TYR A 85 -15.09 0.56 2.03
N THR A 86 -16.19 0.38 2.73
CA THR A 86 -16.28 0.66 4.16
C THR A 86 -15.42 -0.30 5.00
N PRO A 87 -15.10 0.04 6.26
CA PRO A 87 -14.45 -0.90 7.18
C PRO A 87 -15.21 -2.22 7.31
N ALA A 88 -16.55 -2.20 7.24
CA ALA A 88 -17.38 -3.39 7.28
C ALA A 88 -17.22 -4.26 6.02
N ASP A 89 -17.14 -3.65 4.83
CA ASP A 89 -16.86 -4.36 3.58
C ASP A 89 -15.49 -5.03 3.64
N PHE A 90 -14.46 -4.31 4.10
CA PHE A 90 -13.11 -4.84 4.23
C PHE A 90 -13.04 -6.01 5.21
N LYS A 91 -13.69 -5.87 6.37
CA LYS A 91 -13.77 -6.95 7.35
C LYS A 91 -14.50 -8.17 6.80
N GLY A 92 -15.62 -7.96 6.09
CA GLY A 92 -16.37 -9.01 5.43
C GLY A 92 -15.52 -9.79 4.40
N ASP A 93 -14.79 -9.07 3.55
CA ASP A 93 -13.88 -9.68 2.58
C ASP A 93 -12.74 -10.45 3.25
N LEU A 94 -12.11 -9.87 4.27
CA LEU A 94 -11.03 -10.51 5.00
C LEU A 94 -11.51 -11.81 5.68
N MET A 95 -12.66 -11.78 6.34
CA MET A 95 -13.23 -12.97 6.96
C MET A 95 -13.62 -14.03 5.95
N ARG A 96 -14.16 -13.62 4.79
CA ARG A 96 -14.52 -14.54 3.70
C ARG A 96 -13.29 -15.26 3.14
N VAL A 97 -12.22 -14.52 2.78
CA VAL A 97 -11.01 -15.13 2.18
C VAL A 97 -10.23 -15.98 3.16
N THR A 98 -10.21 -15.60 4.44
CA THR A 98 -9.55 -16.37 5.50
C THR A 98 -10.43 -17.47 6.08
N ARG A 99 -11.69 -17.57 5.64
CA ARG A 99 -12.70 -18.52 6.19
C ARG A 99 -12.86 -18.35 7.70
N GLY A 100 -12.92 -17.09 8.16
CA GLY A 100 -13.06 -16.75 9.58
C GLY A 100 -11.83 -16.99 10.45
N ARG A 101 -10.65 -17.26 9.86
CA ARG A 101 -9.42 -17.56 10.60
C ARG A 101 -8.54 -16.34 10.86
N ALA A 102 -8.86 -15.18 10.31
CA ALA A 102 -8.14 -13.96 10.62
C ALA A 102 -8.36 -13.60 12.11
N ASP A 103 -7.29 -13.14 12.75
CA ASP A 103 -7.37 -12.58 14.10
C ASP A 103 -8.27 -11.35 14.09
N PRO A 104 -9.34 -11.29 14.92
CA PRO A 104 -10.30 -10.19 14.88
C PRO A 104 -9.71 -8.86 15.32
N GLU A 105 -8.89 -8.84 16.36
CA GLU A 105 -8.30 -7.62 16.94
C GLU A 105 -7.29 -7.03 15.97
N LEU A 106 -6.38 -7.85 15.44
CA LEU A 106 -5.42 -7.44 14.43
C LEU A 106 -6.11 -6.97 13.14
N SER A 107 -7.19 -7.64 12.73
CA SER A 107 -7.98 -7.24 11.57
C SER A 107 -8.60 -5.87 11.73
N ASP A 108 -9.21 -5.60 12.89
CA ASP A 108 -9.83 -4.32 13.19
C ASP A 108 -8.79 -3.20 13.24
N TYR A 109 -7.61 -3.46 13.82
CA TYR A 109 -6.51 -2.51 13.84
C TYR A 109 -6.00 -2.17 12.43
N VAL A 110 -5.75 -3.18 11.59
CA VAL A 110 -5.29 -2.98 10.20
C VAL A 110 -6.33 -2.21 9.39
N ILE A 111 -7.61 -2.56 9.49
CA ILE A 111 -8.67 -1.91 8.74
C ILE A 111 -8.82 -0.44 9.16
N ALA A 112 -8.85 -0.18 10.46
CA ALA A 112 -9.01 1.18 10.99
C ALA A 112 -7.89 2.14 10.55
N ASN A 113 -6.67 1.64 10.41
CA ASN A 113 -5.50 2.45 10.02
C ASN A 113 -5.16 2.36 8.52
N SER A 114 -5.89 1.58 7.73
CA SER A 114 -5.51 1.24 6.35
C SER A 114 -5.40 2.45 5.43
N LYS A 115 -6.31 3.40 5.51
CA LYS A 115 -6.31 4.64 4.72
C LYS A 115 -5.09 5.49 5.07
N ASP A 116 -4.90 5.80 6.35
CA ASP A 116 -3.83 6.67 6.82
C ASP A 116 -2.44 6.12 6.46
N VAL A 117 -2.26 4.79 6.55
CA VAL A 117 -1.00 4.14 6.17
C VAL A 117 -0.73 4.24 4.68
N VAL A 118 -1.74 4.11 3.82
CA VAL A 118 -1.57 4.26 2.36
C VAL A 118 -1.21 5.70 2.00
N PHE A 119 -1.87 6.69 2.60
CA PHE A 119 -1.55 8.10 2.40
C PHE A 119 -0.17 8.44 2.94
N TRP A 120 0.19 7.97 4.12
CA TRP A 120 1.52 8.12 4.66
C TRP A 120 2.60 7.54 3.73
N ALA A 121 2.39 6.35 3.17
CA ALA A 121 3.32 5.74 2.22
C ALA A 121 3.45 6.56 0.93
N HIS A 122 2.34 7.07 0.40
CA HIS A 122 2.32 7.96 -0.75
C HIS A 122 3.16 9.22 -0.49
N ASP A 123 2.90 9.89 0.63
CA ASP A 123 3.49 11.20 0.92
C ASP A 123 4.96 11.12 1.34
N HIS A 124 5.32 10.15 2.17
CA HIS A 124 6.67 10.03 2.76
C HIS A 124 7.65 9.21 1.91
N ALA A 125 7.19 8.12 1.33
CA ALA A 125 8.04 7.31 0.46
C ALA A 125 7.96 7.72 -1.02
N ASN A 126 7.22 8.78 -1.33
CA ASN A 126 7.02 9.30 -2.68
C ASN A 126 6.60 8.19 -3.66
N ILE A 127 5.64 7.39 -3.22
CA ILE A 127 5.11 6.27 -3.99
C ILE A 127 3.99 6.80 -4.89
N SER A 128 4.26 6.92 -6.18
CA SER A 128 3.26 7.30 -7.18
C SER A 128 2.18 6.23 -7.32
N MET A 129 0.93 6.67 -7.46
CA MET A 129 -0.21 5.78 -7.57
C MET A 129 -0.99 6.03 -8.85
N GLU A 130 -1.62 4.99 -9.36
CA GLU A 130 -2.46 5.01 -10.55
C GLU A 130 -3.71 4.15 -10.35
N PRO A 131 -4.77 4.33 -11.16
CA PRO A 131 -5.90 3.43 -11.15
C PRO A 131 -5.50 2.00 -11.52
N ALA A 132 -6.04 1.01 -10.83
CA ALA A 132 -5.80 -0.41 -11.11
C ALA A 132 -6.62 -0.92 -12.32
N HIS A 133 -6.81 -0.10 -13.37
CA HIS A 133 -7.76 -0.32 -14.48
C HIS A 133 -7.46 -1.60 -15.27
N THR A 134 -6.20 -1.90 -15.53
CA THR A 134 -5.80 -3.08 -16.31
C THR A 134 -6.05 -4.40 -15.60
N ILE A 135 -6.22 -4.35 -14.28
CA ILE A 135 -6.36 -5.56 -13.44
C ILE A 135 -7.81 -5.72 -12.96
N ALA A 136 -8.48 -4.62 -12.66
CA ALA A 136 -9.71 -4.65 -11.90
C ALA A 136 -10.89 -3.90 -12.54
N GLY A 137 -10.66 -2.93 -13.44
CA GLY A 137 -11.73 -2.11 -14.02
C GLY A 137 -12.51 -2.84 -15.12
N VAL A 138 -13.84 -2.65 -15.14
CA VAL A 138 -14.73 -3.14 -16.21
C VAL A 138 -15.45 -1.95 -16.84
N GLU A 139 -15.16 -1.65 -18.11
CA GLU A 139 -15.80 -0.57 -18.83
C GLU A 139 -17.23 -0.96 -19.25
N LYS A 140 -18.18 -0.07 -18.97
CA LYS A 140 -19.57 -0.16 -19.45
C LYS A 140 -20.14 1.23 -19.73
N ASN A 141 -20.55 1.48 -20.97
CA ASN A 141 -21.13 2.76 -21.41
C ASN A 141 -20.23 3.97 -21.15
N GLY A 142 -18.92 3.84 -21.32
CA GLY A 142 -17.94 4.91 -21.09
C GLY A 142 -17.59 5.16 -19.61
N VAL A 143 -18.11 4.36 -18.69
CA VAL A 143 -17.76 4.39 -17.27
C VAL A 143 -17.00 3.12 -16.90
N ILE A 144 -15.89 3.26 -16.18
CA ILE A 144 -15.14 2.12 -15.64
C ILE A 144 -15.65 1.81 -14.24
N TYR A 145 -16.23 0.64 -14.09
CA TYR A 145 -16.72 0.13 -12.80
C TYR A 145 -15.63 -0.70 -12.12
N TRP A 146 -15.42 -0.43 -10.87
CA TRP A 146 -14.36 -1.01 -10.06
C TRP A 146 -14.92 -2.02 -9.05
N PRO A 147 -14.27 -3.18 -8.85
CA PRO A 147 -14.60 -4.01 -7.71
C PRO A 147 -14.23 -3.28 -6.42
N LYS A 148 -15.06 -3.38 -5.41
CA LYS A 148 -14.83 -2.71 -4.12
C LYS A 148 -13.42 -2.98 -3.58
N GLY A 149 -12.71 -1.93 -3.20
CA GLY A 149 -11.42 -1.98 -2.54
C GLY A 149 -10.21 -2.36 -3.41
N ALA A 150 -10.36 -2.52 -4.72
CA ALA A 150 -9.25 -2.82 -5.63
C ALA A 150 -9.13 -1.74 -6.73
N ILE A 151 -8.96 -0.49 -6.32
CA ILE A 151 -9.11 0.68 -7.18
C ILE A 151 -7.76 1.33 -7.47
N VAL A 152 -6.87 1.37 -6.49
CA VAL A 152 -5.56 2.03 -6.54
C VAL A 152 -4.44 1.00 -6.52
N ARG A 153 -3.45 1.21 -7.36
CA ARG A 153 -2.18 0.48 -7.32
C ARG A 153 -1.01 1.45 -7.42
N THR A 154 0.17 0.97 -7.07
CA THR A 154 1.39 1.74 -7.29
C THR A 154 1.77 1.74 -8.76
N GLU A 155 2.22 2.88 -9.25
CA GLU A 155 2.80 3.02 -10.58
C GLU A 155 4.00 2.06 -10.71
N HIS A 156 4.11 1.36 -11.83
CA HIS A 156 5.07 0.26 -12.03
C HIS A 156 4.91 -0.92 -11.06
N GLU A 157 3.71 -1.11 -10.49
CA GLU A 157 3.37 -2.27 -9.65
C GLU A 157 4.28 -2.43 -8.42
N GLY A 158 4.61 -3.67 -8.03
CA GLY A 158 5.49 -3.94 -6.89
C GLY A 158 6.92 -3.43 -7.05
N VAL A 159 7.39 -3.25 -8.29
CA VAL A 159 8.70 -2.65 -8.58
C VAL A 159 8.70 -1.18 -8.14
N GLY A 160 7.66 -0.42 -8.54
CA GLY A 160 7.51 0.98 -8.13
C GLY A 160 7.37 1.14 -6.63
N LEU A 161 6.56 0.27 -6.00
CA LEU A 161 6.38 0.25 -4.55
C LEU A 161 7.70 0.05 -3.80
N THR A 162 8.48 -0.94 -4.20
CA THR A 162 9.77 -1.21 -3.55
C THR A 162 10.81 -0.14 -3.84
N ALA A 163 10.84 0.41 -5.05
CA ALA A 163 11.75 1.50 -5.41
C ALA A 163 11.49 2.76 -4.57
N GLY A 164 10.22 3.15 -4.37
CA GLY A 164 9.84 4.26 -3.51
C GLY A 164 10.33 4.06 -2.08
N TRP A 165 10.07 2.89 -1.51
CA TRP A 165 10.53 2.56 -0.17
C TRP A 165 12.05 2.57 -0.01
N PHE A 166 12.81 1.98 -0.93
CA PHE A 166 14.27 1.99 -0.86
C PHE A 166 14.82 3.41 -0.95
N LYS A 167 14.28 4.23 -1.85
CA LYS A 167 14.69 5.63 -1.97
C LYS A 167 14.43 6.43 -0.68
N CYS A 168 13.37 6.12 0.05
CA CYS A 168 13.05 6.77 1.32
C CYS A 168 13.95 6.28 2.46
N ALA A 169 14.34 5.00 2.45
CA ALA A 169 15.10 4.37 3.53
C ALA A 169 16.63 4.54 3.42
N GLU A 170 17.16 4.86 2.24
CA GLU A 170 18.60 5.13 1.96
C GLU A 170 18.95 6.59 2.24
#